data_aabd873849276351e315930e9d846edd
#
_entry.id   aabd873849276351e315930e9d846edd
#
_cell.length_a   1.000
_cell.length_b   1.000
_cell.length_c   1.000
_cell.angle_alpha   90.00
_cell.angle_beta   90.00
_cell.angle_gamma   90.00
#
_symmetry.space_group_name_H-M   'P 1'
#
loop_
_entity.id
_entity.type
_entity.pdbx_description
1 polymer ?
#
loop_
_entity_poly.entity_id
_entity_poly.type
_entity_poly.pdbx_seq_one_letter_code
_entity_poly.pdbx_strand_id
1 'polypeptide(L)'
;MIILLDLNYTLVSNSHEKLKPFARQIDKETYSFDLLNRIKDKTVILITARPKLHKDRTLQSIKYKTKWQPQDAYFNEWFLTPPSCKKKILEKYIFPKYGANPETYVAIESNPSTRAMYEKLGIVALTKDTVLETFRPKD
;
A
#
# COMPACT_ATOMS: atom_id res chain seq x y z
N MET A 1 8.54 -9.62 9.88
CA MET A 1 7.31 -9.42 9.10
C MET A 1 7.40 -8.12 8.30
N ILE A 2 7.03 -8.19 7.04
CA ILE A 2 6.97 -7.04 6.16
C ILE A 2 5.52 -6.81 5.76
N ILE A 3 5.05 -5.57 5.96
CA ILE A 3 3.70 -5.17 5.56
C ILE A 3 3.74 -4.68 4.11
N LEU A 4 2.90 -5.27 3.25
CA LEU A 4 2.67 -4.79 1.89
C LEU A 4 1.40 -3.93 1.92
N LEU A 5 1.56 -2.62 1.88
CA LEU A 5 0.48 -1.67 2.13
C LEU A 5 -0.09 -1.11 0.83
N ASP A 6 -1.39 -1.29 0.63
CA ASP A 6 -2.17 -0.67 -0.44
C ASP A 6 -2.37 0.83 -0.16
N LEU A 7 -2.49 1.63 -1.20
CA LEU A 7 -2.65 3.08 -1.09
C LEU A 7 -4.12 3.51 -1.13
N ASN A 8 -4.77 3.39 -2.29
CA ASN A 8 -6.15 3.84 -2.48
C ASN A 8 -7.12 3.00 -1.64
N TYR A 9 -8.07 3.65 -0.99
CA TYR A 9 -9.09 3.01 -0.14
C TYR A 9 -8.51 2.21 1.04
N THR A 10 -7.22 2.37 1.33
CA THR A 10 -6.54 1.70 2.46
C THR A 10 -5.80 2.74 3.29
N LEU A 11 -4.61 3.18 2.86
CA LEU A 11 -3.90 4.26 3.54
C LEU A 11 -4.59 5.60 3.32
N VAL A 12 -5.04 5.88 2.09
CA VAL A 12 -5.81 7.08 1.78
C VAL A 12 -7.21 6.93 2.35
N SER A 13 -7.64 7.87 3.17
CA SER A 13 -8.94 7.84 3.85
C SER A 13 -10.08 8.50 3.07
N ASN A 14 -9.75 9.30 2.05
CA ASN A 14 -10.75 10.01 1.24
C ASN A 14 -10.65 9.69 -0.27
N SER A 15 -10.34 8.44 -0.62
CA SER A 15 -10.20 8.03 -2.02
C SER A 15 -11.46 8.23 -2.86
N HIS A 16 -12.64 8.32 -2.22
CA HIS A 16 -13.91 8.58 -2.90
C HIS A 16 -14.03 10.02 -3.40
N GLU A 17 -13.24 10.95 -2.88
CA GLU A 17 -13.25 12.36 -3.29
C GLU A 17 -12.39 12.54 -4.55
N LYS A 18 -13.01 12.41 -5.73
CA LYS A 18 -12.31 12.49 -7.00
C LYS A 18 -12.17 13.93 -7.48
N LEU A 19 -10.95 14.31 -7.85
CA LEU A 19 -10.63 15.63 -8.39
C LEU A 19 -9.80 15.49 -9.66
N LYS A 20 -9.89 16.51 -10.53
CA LYS A 20 -9.08 16.60 -11.76
C LYS A 20 -8.36 17.95 -11.78
N PRO A 21 -7.11 18.00 -12.25
CA PRO A 21 -6.26 16.87 -12.63
C PRO A 21 -5.89 16.00 -11.41
N PHE A 22 -5.38 14.81 -11.65
CA PHE A 22 -5.08 13.86 -10.56
C PHE A 22 -4.08 14.41 -9.54
N ALA A 23 -3.13 15.23 -9.98
CA ALA A 23 -2.20 15.89 -9.05
C ALA A 23 -2.95 16.70 -7.98
N ARG A 24 -4.07 17.34 -8.33
CA ARG A 24 -4.90 18.07 -7.38
C ARG A 24 -5.58 17.14 -6.39
N GLN A 25 -6.00 15.96 -6.85
CA GLN A 25 -6.55 14.94 -5.96
C GLN A 25 -5.51 14.50 -4.94
N ILE A 26 -4.26 14.27 -5.36
CA ILE A 26 -3.17 13.89 -4.44
C ILE A 26 -2.98 14.96 -3.36
N ASP A 27 -3.01 16.24 -3.74
CA ASP A 27 -2.84 17.34 -2.79
C ASP A 27 -3.95 17.40 -1.75
N LYS A 28 -5.12 16.86 -2.07
CA LYS A 28 -6.28 16.85 -1.17
C LYS A 28 -6.44 15.53 -0.40
N GLU A 29 -5.59 14.54 -0.68
CA GLU A 29 -5.68 13.25 0.02
C GLU A 29 -5.41 13.40 1.51
N THR A 30 -6.18 12.66 2.30
CA THR A 30 -5.97 12.47 3.73
C THR A 30 -5.61 11.01 3.98
N TYR A 31 -4.95 10.74 5.09
CA TYR A 31 -4.43 9.41 5.40
C TYR A 31 -4.96 8.90 6.73
N SER A 32 -5.09 7.58 6.84
CA SER A 32 -5.62 6.93 8.04
C SER A 32 -4.56 6.86 9.13
N PHE A 33 -4.67 7.71 10.14
CA PHE A 33 -3.80 7.66 11.31
C PHE A 33 -4.07 6.44 12.17
N ASP A 34 -5.30 5.95 12.22
CA ASP A 34 -5.64 4.71 12.92
C ASP A 34 -4.86 3.54 12.35
N LEU A 35 -4.79 3.42 11.02
CA LEU A 35 -4.01 2.38 10.38
C LEU A 35 -2.51 2.57 10.64
N LEU A 36 -2.00 3.78 10.42
CA LEU A 36 -0.58 4.08 10.65
C LEU A 36 -0.14 3.78 12.09
N ASN A 37 -0.98 4.08 13.07
CA ASN A 37 -0.65 3.80 14.47
C ASN A 37 -0.45 2.31 14.76
N ARG A 38 -0.96 1.44 13.92
CA ARG A 38 -0.83 -0.01 14.09
C ARG A 38 0.35 -0.60 13.34
N ILE A 39 0.88 0.09 12.34
CA ILE A 39 1.91 -0.47 11.45
C ILE A 39 3.20 0.36 11.38
N LYS A 40 3.21 1.59 11.90
CA LYS A 40 4.33 2.53 11.70
C LYS A 40 5.66 2.08 12.30
N ASP A 41 5.64 1.15 13.24
CA ASP A 41 6.84 0.58 13.85
C ASP A 41 7.31 -0.70 13.15
N LYS A 42 6.62 -1.11 12.10
CA LYS A 42 6.95 -2.29 11.31
C LYS A 42 7.63 -1.87 10.00
N THR A 43 8.24 -2.83 9.31
CA THR A 43 8.76 -2.60 7.96
C THR A 43 7.56 -2.58 7.01
N VAL A 44 7.32 -1.43 6.38
CA VAL A 44 6.19 -1.23 5.48
C VAL A 44 6.70 -0.90 4.08
N ILE A 45 6.20 -1.65 3.09
CA ILE A 45 6.44 -1.37 1.68
C ILE A 45 5.11 -0.95 1.07
N LEU A 46 5.07 0.26 0.51
CA LEU A 46 3.89 0.74 -0.21
C LEU A 46 3.87 0.12 -1.60
N ILE A 47 2.74 -0.48 -1.97
CA ILE A 47 2.57 -1.13 -3.25
C ILE A 47 1.23 -0.71 -3.85
N THR A 48 1.26 -0.06 -5.01
CA THR A 48 0.07 0.57 -5.59
C THR A 48 0.04 0.44 -7.10
N ALA A 49 -1.17 0.35 -7.66
CA ALA A 49 -1.38 0.42 -9.11
C ALA A 49 -1.46 1.85 -9.62
N ARG A 50 -1.31 2.86 -8.77
CA ARG A 50 -1.23 4.25 -9.18
C ARG A 50 -0.05 4.42 -10.14
N PRO A 51 -0.21 5.15 -11.26
CA PRO A 51 0.89 5.32 -12.22
C PRO A 51 2.14 5.92 -11.59
N LYS A 52 3.30 5.43 -12.03
CA LYS A 52 4.60 5.84 -11.48
C LYS A 52 4.87 7.34 -11.62
N LEU A 53 4.30 8.00 -12.61
CA LEU A 53 4.48 9.45 -12.78
C LEU A 53 4.00 10.25 -11.56
N HIS A 54 3.12 9.67 -10.73
CA HIS A 54 2.60 10.30 -9.52
C HIS A 54 3.37 9.94 -8.25
N LYS A 55 4.46 9.17 -8.36
CA LYS A 55 5.17 8.63 -7.20
C LYS A 55 5.72 9.71 -6.28
N ASP A 56 6.49 10.64 -6.82
CA ASP A 56 7.15 11.66 -6.00
C ASP A 56 6.14 12.54 -5.27
N ARG A 57 5.10 12.98 -5.98
CA ARG A 57 4.05 13.81 -5.38
C ARG A 57 3.30 13.07 -4.29
N THR A 58 3.00 11.79 -4.51
CA THR A 58 2.32 10.94 -3.53
C THR A 58 3.17 10.79 -2.26
N LEU A 59 4.44 10.44 -2.41
CA LEU A 59 5.33 10.22 -1.26
C LEU A 59 5.58 11.51 -0.48
N GLN A 60 5.70 12.64 -1.17
CA GLN A 60 5.82 13.95 -0.52
C GLN A 60 4.57 14.29 0.28
N SER A 61 3.38 14.03 -0.28
CA SER A 61 2.11 14.26 0.41
C SER A 61 2.01 13.43 1.70
N ILE A 62 2.33 12.15 1.61
CA ILE A 62 2.30 11.25 2.78
C ILE A 62 3.24 11.77 3.87
N LYS A 63 4.49 12.03 3.52
CA LYS A 63 5.50 12.48 4.48
C LYS A 63 5.14 13.82 5.11
N TYR A 64 4.67 14.77 4.31
CA TYR A 64 4.28 16.09 4.81
C TYR A 64 3.12 16.02 5.79
N LYS A 65 2.08 15.23 5.46
CA LYS A 65 0.85 15.19 6.26
C LYS A 65 0.93 14.25 7.46
N THR A 66 1.71 13.18 7.37
CA THR A 66 1.75 12.14 8.43
C THR A 66 3.05 12.11 9.21
N LYS A 67 4.11 12.74 8.69
CA LYS A 67 5.48 12.64 9.23
C LYS A 67 6.04 11.21 9.18
N TRP A 68 5.39 10.32 8.44
CA TRP A 68 5.80 8.94 8.23
C TRP A 68 6.07 8.70 6.75
N GLN A 69 6.93 7.74 6.45
CA GLN A 69 7.15 7.28 5.08
C GLN A 69 7.43 5.77 5.08
N PRO A 70 7.05 5.07 4.01
CA PRO A 70 7.34 3.64 3.90
C PRO A 70 8.83 3.38 3.71
N GLN A 71 9.27 2.17 4.04
CA GLN A 71 10.64 1.70 3.79
C GLN A 71 10.97 1.71 2.31
N ASP A 72 10.02 1.31 1.48
CA ASP A 72 10.09 1.30 0.02
C ASP A 72 8.71 1.56 -0.54
N ALA A 73 8.65 1.99 -1.80
CA ALA A 73 7.38 2.25 -2.48
C ALA A 73 7.48 1.90 -3.96
N TYR A 74 6.50 1.15 -4.45
CA TYR A 74 6.46 0.71 -5.85
C TYR A 74 5.12 1.08 -6.48
N PHE A 75 5.21 1.68 -7.67
CA PHE A 75 4.09 2.19 -8.44
C PHE A 75 3.97 1.46 -9.77
N ASN A 76 2.88 1.71 -10.50
CA ASN A 76 2.61 1.03 -11.77
C ASN A 76 3.45 1.63 -12.90
N GLU A 77 4.34 0.82 -13.48
CA GLU A 77 5.18 1.19 -14.61
C GLU A 77 4.61 0.68 -15.95
N TRP A 78 3.57 -0.16 -15.92
CA TRP A 78 3.17 -0.97 -17.08
C TRP A 78 1.72 -0.78 -17.50
N PHE A 79 0.97 0.09 -16.84
CA PHE A 79 -0.47 0.30 -17.08
C PHE A 79 -1.29 -0.99 -16.92
N LEU A 80 -0.86 -1.87 -16.03
CA LEU A 80 -1.55 -3.12 -15.74
C LEU A 80 -2.68 -2.90 -14.73
N THR A 81 -3.63 -3.85 -14.68
CA THR A 81 -4.65 -3.89 -13.62
C THR A 81 -4.00 -4.10 -12.25
N PRO A 82 -4.68 -3.72 -11.16
CA PRO A 82 -4.07 -3.82 -9.82
C PRO A 82 -3.47 -5.18 -9.46
N PRO A 83 -4.16 -6.32 -9.62
CA PRO A 83 -3.55 -7.60 -9.26
C PRO A 83 -2.35 -7.94 -10.15
N SER A 84 -2.44 -7.70 -11.45
CA SER A 84 -1.33 -7.97 -12.38
C SER A 84 -0.13 -7.07 -12.13
N CYS A 85 -0.39 -5.78 -11.87
CA CYS A 85 0.64 -4.80 -11.52
C CYS A 85 1.38 -5.21 -10.26
N LYS A 86 0.65 -5.52 -9.20
CA LYS A 86 1.24 -5.83 -7.90
C LYS A 86 1.98 -7.16 -7.91
N LYS A 87 1.48 -8.16 -8.65
CA LYS A 87 2.20 -9.42 -8.84
C LYS A 87 3.55 -9.17 -9.53
N LYS A 88 3.56 -8.34 -10.57
CA LYS A 88 4.80 -7.99 -11.27
C LYS A 88 5.78 -7.25 -10.39
N ILE A 89 5.29 -6.34 -9.56
CA ILE A 89 6.13 -5.63 -8.58
C ILE A 89 6.77 -6.62 -7.61
N LEU A 90 6.00 -7.56 -7.08
CA LEU A 90 6.52 -8.59 -6.18
C LEU A 90 7.64 -9.39 -6.84
N GLU A 91 7.39 -9.90 -8.03
CA GLU A 91 8.34 -10.77 -8.73
C GLU A 91 9.60 -10.04 -9.19
N LYS A 92 9.44 -8.80 -9.65
CA LYS A 92 10.55 -8.03 -10.22
C LYS A 92 11.39 -7.29 -9.17
N TYR A 93 10.76 -6.76 -8.12
CA TYR A 93 11.44 -5.87 -7.18
C TYR A 93 11.48 -6.38 -5.75
N ILE A 94 10.36 -6.86 -5.23
CA ILE A 94 10.24 -7.14 -3.80
C ILE A 94 10.89 -8.48 -3.44
N PHE A 95 10.53 -9.56 -4.13
CA PHE A 95 11.11 -10.87 -3.85
C PHE A 95 12.63 -10.91 -4.05
N PRO A 96 13.20 -10.31 -5.10
CA PRO A 96 14.66 -10.26 -5.23
C PRO A 96 15.37 -9.51 -4.11
N LYS A 97 14.72 -8.49 -3.53
CA LYS A 97 15.33 -7.65 -2.49
C LYS A 97 15.09 -8.16 -1.07
N TYR A 98 13.89 -8.65 -0.79
CA TYR A 98 13.47 -9.00 0.57
C TYR A 98 13.24 -10.50 0.79
N GLY A 99 13.26 -11.29 -0.27
CA GLY A 99 13.06 -12.73 -0.21
C GLY A 99 11.70 -13.17 -0.74
N ALA A 100 11.64 -14.43 -1.18
CA ALA A 100 10.45 -15.00 -1.82
C ALA A 100 9.60 -15.85 -0.87
N ASN A 101 9.97 -15.96 0.41
CA ASN A 101 9.17 -16.72 1.36
C ASN A 101 7.87 -15.97 1.66
N PRO A 102 6.70 -16.54 1.30
CA PRO A 102 5.44 -15.83 1.51
C PRO A 102 5.13 -15.53 2.97
N GLU A 103 5.65 -16.32 3.91
CA GLU A 103 5.44 -16.09 5.33
C GLU A 103 6.11 -14.82 5.86
N THR A 104 7.04 -14.26 5.08
CA THR A 104 7.70 -12.98 5.40
C THR A 104 6.71 -11.82 5.35
N TYR A 105 5.63 -11.93 4.55
CA TYR A 105 4.77 -10.82 4.17
C TYR A 105 3.36 -10.94 4.72
N VAL A 106 2.76 -9.78 5.03
CA VAL A 106 1.32 -9.64 5.26
C VAL A 106 0.87 -8.44 4.42
N ALA A 107 -0.10 -8.65 3.55
CA ALA A 107 -0.66 -7.58 2.72
C ALA A 107 -1.87 -6.96 3.41
N ILE A 108 -2.01 -5.63 3.28
CA ILE A 108 -3.22 -4.90 3.68
C ILE A 108 -3.77 -4.30 2.39
N GLU A 109 -4.92 -4.80 1.95
CA GLU A 109 -5.41 -4.58 0.59
C GLU A 109 -6.94 -4.47 0.57
N SER A 110 -7.46 -3.43 -0.11
CA SER A 110 -8.90 -3.21 -0.24
C SER A 110 -9.55 -4.00 -1.37
N ASN A 111 -8.82 -4.28 -2.46
CA ASN A 111 -9.35 -4.90 -3.66
C ASN A 111 -9.41 -6.43 -3.51
N PRO A 112 -10.62 -7.05 -3.60
CA PRO A 112 -10.75 -8.50 -3.46
C PRO A 112 -9.95 -9.31 -4.48
N SER A 113 -9.84 -8.82 -5.73
CA SER A 113 -9.06 -9.51 -6.77
C SER A 113 -7.58 -9.49 -6.45
N THR A 114 -7.10 -8.40 -5.87
CA THR A 114 -5.70 -8.27 -5.46
C THR A 114 -5.42 -9.14 -4.24
N ARG A 115 -6.33 -9.20 -3.27
CA ARG A 115 -6.19 -10.13 -2.14
C ARG A 115 -6.10 -11.58 -2.62
N ALA A 116 -6.93 -11.95 -3.60
CA ALA A 116 -6.88 -13.30 -4.18
C ALA A 116 -5.53 -13.58 -4.85
N MET A 117 -4.93 -12.60 -5.50
CA MET A 117 -3.60 -12.72 -6.08
C MET A 117 -2.55 -13.01 -5.00
N TYR A 118 -2.56 -12.25 -3.91
CA TYR A 118 -1.64 -12.48 -2.79
C TYR A 118 -1.82 -13.89 -2.20
N GLU A 119 -3.05 -14.30 -1.98
CA GLU A 119 -3.35 -15.60 -1.40
C GLU A 119 -2.87 -16.76 -2.27
N LYS A 120 -2.97 -16.63 -3.59
CA LYS A 120 -2.42 -17.63 -4.52
C LYS A 120 -0.90 -17.78 -4.40
N LEU A 121 -0.23 -16.72 -3.97
CA LEU A 121 1.22 -16.74 -3.73
C LEU A 121 1.56 -17.19 -2.30
N GLY A 122 0.55 -17.52 -1.51
CA GLY A 122 0.75 -17.94 -0.11
C GLY A 122 0.91 -16.78 0.87
N ILE A 123 0.63 -15.55 0.44
CA ILE A 123 0.75 -14.34 1.27
C ILE A 123 -0.61 -14.05 1.91
N VAL A 124 -0.63 -13.93 3.23
CA VAL A 124 -1.83 -13.51 3.98
C VAL A 124 -2.20 -12.09 3.55
N ALA A 125 -3.46 -11.90 3.15
CA ALA A 125 -3.96 -10.60 2.72
C ALA A 125 -5.17 -10.21 3.59
N LEU A 126 -5.05 -9.09 4.28
CA LEU A 126 -6.06 -8.59 5.21
C LEU A 126 -6.70 -7.32 4.67
N THR A 127 -7.94 -7.07 5.09
CA THR A 127 -8.57 -5.77 4.88
C THR A 127 -8.11 -4.78 5.94
N LYS A 128 -8.27 -3.50 5.68
CA LYS A 128 -8.01 -2.45 6.66
C LYS A 128 -8.79 -2.68 7.95
N ASP A 129 -10.09 -3.03 7.82
CA ASP A 129 -10.95 -3.25 8.98
C ASP A 129 -10.44 -4.38 9.87
N THR A 130 -9.98 -5.48 9.27
CA THR A 130 -9.39 -6.58 10.03
C THR A 130 -8.14 -6.12 10.79
N VAL A 131 -7.30 -5.30 10.16
CA VAL A 131 -6.10 -4.77 10.82
C VAL A 131 -6.49 -3.88 12.00
N LEU A 132 -7.48 -3.01 11.83
CA LEU A 132 -7.94 -2.13 12.90
C LEU A 132 -8.52 -2.91 14.10
N GLU A 133 -9.11 -4.08 13.86
CA GLU A 133 -9.67 -4.94 14.89
C GLU A 133 -8.62 -5.80 15.60
N THR A 134 -7.57 -6.23 14.88
CA THR A 134 -6.64 -7.26 15.36
C THR A 134 -5.25 -6.75 15.73
N PHE A 135 -4.75 -5.71 15.08
CA PHE A 135 -3.45 -5.12 15.39
C PHE A 135 -3.62 -4.07 16.49
N ARG A 136 -2.71 -4.09 17.45
CA ARG A 136 -2.75 -3.11 18.53
C ARG A 136 -2.22 -1.76 18.07
N PRO A 137 -2.87 -0.64 18.49
CA PRO A 137 -2.30 0.68 18.25
C PRO A 137 -0.96 0.82 18.97
N LYS A 138 -0.05 1.56 18.36
CA LYS A 138 1.23 1.93 18.99
C LYS A 138 0.97 3.10 19.95
N ASP A 139 1.38 2.94 21.18
CA ASP A 139 1.26 3.99 22.20
C ASP A 139 2.26 5.13 21.99
#